data_77371355a2826f04600c8c6410366189
#
_entry.id   77371355a2826f04600c8c6410366189
#
_cell.length_a   1.000
_cell.length_b   1.000
_cell.length_c   1.000
_cell.angle_alpha   90.00
_cell.angle_beta   90.00
_cell.angle_gamma   90.00
#
_symmetry.space_group_name_H-M   'P 1'
#
loop_
_entity.id
_entity.type
_entity.pdbx_description
1 polymer ?
#
loop_
_entity_poly.entity_id
_entity_poly.type
_entity_poly.pdbx_seq_one_letter_code
_entity_poly.pdbx_strand_id
1 'polypeptide(L)'
;MTNYIQFPRYCLYLIPNENFTHDFNVFCKENSINSSSLNESIYGFHSTVKAPFYLSHLYTEDSLIQKFQNIDTQIIHLLLSNTYFVNKIEYFKKLLVLKLDQNNNFDFVTSSLMRDFDIFRKTLNSSEIKKDIKRFDQLSDKEKIYFQIWGYPYYFECSFHHVTLPIYQKEKRDYLNSIREIKYEKISLLKQNSPSENFKEIASLS
;
A
#
# COMPACT_ATOMS: atom_id res chain seq x y z
N MET A 1 12.29 9.88 -28.20
CA MET A 1 10.88 9.95 -27.73
C MET A 1 10.89 9.78 -26.23
N THR A 2 10.62 10.84 -25.50
CA THR A 2 10.62 10.90 -24.04
C THR A 2 9.54 9.99 -23.48
N ASN A 3 9.94 9.08 -22.60
CA ASN A 3 9.02 8.17 -21.88
C ASN A 3 8.17 9.02 -20.94
N TYR A 4 6.99 9.43 -21.38
CA TYR A 4 6.00 10.01 -20.49
C TYR A 4 5.41 8.89 -19.61
N ILE A 5 6.03 8.65 -18.45
CA ILE A 5 5.32 8.05 -17.34
C ILE A 5 4.24 9.07 -16.98
N GLN A 6 2.99 8.68 -17.14
CA GLN A 6 1.85 9.57 -16.90
C GLN A 6 1.68 9.71 -15.39
N PHE A 7 1.91 10.88 -14.84
CA PHE A 7 1.58 11.25 -13.46
C PHE A 7 0.37 12.20 -13.48
N PRO A 8 -0.34 12.30 -12.39
CA PRO A 8 -0.13 11.69 -11.06
C PRO A 8 -0.57 10.23 -10.96
N ARG A 9 -0.07 9.54 -9.89
CA ARG A 9 -0.56 8.23 -9.45
C ARG A 9 -1.31 8.36 -8.13
N TYR A 10 -2.26 7.45 -7.91
CA TYR A 10 -3.09 7.40 -6.71
C TYR A 10 -3.01 6.02 -6.08
N CYS A 11 -3.17 5.92 -4.76
CA CYS A 11 -3.27 4.64 -4.06
C CYS A 11 -4.15 4.77 -2.81
N LEU A 12 -4.63 3.62 -2.31
CA LEU A 12 -5.34 3.53 -1.02
C LEU A 12 -4.50 2.71 -0.06
N TYR A 13 -4.19 3.31 1.09
CA TYR A 13 -3.40 2.68 2.14
C TYR A 13 -4.12 2.71 3.48
N LEU A 14 -3.98 1.64 4.25
CA LEU A 14 -4.25 1.63 5.67
C LEU A 14 -2.99 2.09 6.40
N ILE A 15 -3.14 3.07 7.26
CA ILE A 15 -2.04 3.68 7.99
C ILE A 15 -2.09 3.17 9.44
N PRO A 16 -1.01 2.53 9.93
CA PRO A 16 -0.90 2.12 11.32
C PRO A 16 -0.99 3.32 12.26
N ASN A 17 -1.45 3.08 13.48
CA ASN A 17 -1.63 4.12 14.47
C ASN A 17 -0.31 4.83 14.84
N GLU A 18 -0.43 6.05 15.36
CA GLU A 18 0.72 6.90 15.70
C GLU A 18 1.65 6.25 16.73
N ASN A 19 1.11 5.52 17.72
CA ASN A 19 1.93 4.85 18.72
C ASN A 19 2.91 3.85 18.09
N PHE A 20 2.42 3.02 17.16
CA PHE A 20 3.29 2.10 16.42
C PHE A 20 4.38 2.84 15.65
N THR A 21 4.01 3.90 14.96
CA THR A 21 4.95 4.71 14.17
C THR A 21 5.97 5.41 15.07
N HIS A 22 5.54 5.93 16.22
CA HIS A 22 6.41 6.56 17.20
C HIS A 22 7.43 5.56 17.78
N ASP A 23 6.97 4.44 18.31
CA ASP A 23 7.81 3.40 18.92
C ASP A 23 8.84 2.87 17.93
N PHE A 24 8.43 2.69 16.69
CA PHE A 24 9.34 2.27 15.64
C PHE A 24 10.40 3.34 15.32
N ASN A 25 10.04 4.62 15.28
CA ASN A 25 10.98 5.71 15.05
C ASN A 25 11.97 5.85 16.22
N VAL A 26 11.52 5.69 17.47
CA VAL A 26 12.38 5.65 18.66
C VAL A 26 13.38 4.51 18.53
N PHE A 27 12.91 3.31 18.23
CA PHE A 27 13.77 2.15 18.01
C PHE A 27 14.82 2.41 16.92
N CYS A 28 14.44 2.98 15.79
CA CYS A 28 15.38 3.29 14.71
C CYS A 28 16.46 4.26 15.14
N LYS A 29 16.08 5.29 15.91
CA LYS A 29 16.99 6.30 16.45
C LYS A 29 17.99 5.69 17.42
N GLU A 30 17.53 4.91 18.41
CA GLU A 30 18.35 4.25 19.41
C GLU A 30 19.35 3.25 18.81
N ASN A 31 18.98 2.67 17.70
CA ASN A 31 19.78 1.66 17.03
C ASN A 31 20.61 2.19 15.87
N SER A 32 20.73 3.51 15.70
CA SER A 32 21.47 4.15 14.61
C SER A 32 21.05 3.66 13.21
N ILE A 33 19.79 3.26 13.07
CA ILE A 33 19.19 2.98 11.77
C ILE A 33 18.95 4.33 11.12
N ASN A 34 19.52 4.54 9.98
CA ASN A 34 19.57 5.84 9.31
C ASN A 34 18.15 6.38 9.09
N SER A 35 17.76 7.39 9.88
CA SER A 35 16.41 7.98 9.85
C SER A 35 16.11 8.72 8.54
N SER A 36 17.13 9.07 7.75
CA SER A 36 16.95 9.60 6.41
C SER A 36 16.22 8.60 5.50
N SER A 37 16.45 7.30 5.70
CA SER A 37 15.72 6.25 4.98
C SER A 37 14.26 6.15 5.39
N LEU A 38 13.88 6.60 6.59
CA LEU A 38 12.51 6.59 7.08
C LEU A 38 11.67 7.74 6.53
N ASN A 39 12.27 8.94 6.46
CA ASN A 39 11.63 10.13 5.92
C ASN A 39 11.63 10.16 4.39
N GLU A 40 12.57 9.45 3.76
CA GLU A 40 12.71 9.36 2.30
C GLU A 40 11.96 8.17 1.69
N SER A 41 11.35 7.31 2.50
CA SER A 41 10.51 6.25 1.96
C SER A 41 9.32 6.84 1.23
N ILE A 42 9.30 6.64 -0.08
CA ILE A 42 8.22 7.10 -0.97
C ILE A 42 6.84 6.63 -0.49
N TYR A 43 6.80 5.56 0.28
CA TYR A 43 5.55 4.87 0.65
C TYR A 43 5.17 4.97 2.13
N GLY A 44 6.09 5.30 3.04
CA GLY A 44 5.83 5.31 4.49
C GLY A 44 5.39 3.96 5.06
N PHE A 45 4.90 3.96 6.31
CA PHE A 45 4.27 2.79 6.94
C PHE A 45 2.85 2.60 6.41
N HIS A 46 2.55 1.44 5.85
CA HIS A 46 1.22 1.20 5.32
C HIS A 46 0.94 -0.28 5.05
N SER A 47 -0.34 -0.63 5.02
CA SER A 47 -0.84 -1.79 4.29
C SER A 47 -1.56 -1.33 3.02
N THR A 48 -1.25 -1.98 1.91
CA THR A 48 -1.80 -1.59 0.62
C THR A 48 -3.21 -2.15 0.44
N VAL A 49 -4.23 -1.30 0.33
CA VAL A 49 -5.57 -1.67 -0.11
C VAL A 49 -5.65 -1.64 -1.63
N LYS A 50 -5.25 -0.52 -2.23
CA LYS A 50 -5.14 -0.38 -3.69
C LYS A 50 -3.76 0.14 -4.05
N ALA A 51 -3.00 -0.64 -4.80
CA ALA A 51 -1.66 -0.25 -5.24
C ALA A 51 -1.71 0.97 -6.17
N PRO A 52 -0.58 1.69 -6.29
CA PRO A 52 -0.52 2.87 -7.13
C PRO A 52 -1.03 2.63 -8.55
N PHE A 53 -1.96 3.48 -8.98
CA PHE A 53 -2.57 3.45 -10.30
C PHE A 53 -2.65 4.84 -10.93
N TYR A 54 -2.73 4.88 -12.25
CA TYR A 54 -3.00 6.11 -13.00
C TYR A 54 -4.50 6.30 -13.17
N LEU A 55 -4.96 7.54 -13.03
CA LEU A 55 -6.37 7.87 -13.21
C LEU A 55 -6.77 7.70 -14.69
N SER A 56 -7.91 7.07 -14.91
CA SER A 56 -8.53 6.99 -16.23
C SER A 56 -9.00 8.39 -16.66
N HIS A 57 -8.86 8.70 -17.93
CA HIS A 57 -9.34 9.96 -18.52
C HIS A 57 -10.86 10.17 -18.43
N LEU A 58 -11.61 9.13 -18.05
CA LEU A 58 -13.05 9.20 -17.84
C LEU A 58 -13.42 9.82 -16.47
N TYR A 59 -12.46 9.99 -15.58
CA TYR A 59 -12.68 10.45 -14.21
C TYR A 59 -11.74 11.62 -13.85
N THR A 60 -12.21 12.44 -12.92
CA THR A 60 -11.42 13.54 -12.34
C THR A 60 -10.91 13.14 -10.95
N GLU A 61 -9.92 13.87 -10.45
CA GLU A 61 -9.45 13.73 -9.07
C GLU A 61 -10.58 13.97 -8.07
N ASP A 62 -11.43 14.97 -8.33
CA ASP A 62 -12.58 15.28 -7.46
C ASP A 62 -13.56 14.11 -7.39
N SER A 63 -13.84 13.45 -8.53
CA SER A 63 -14.71 12.26 -8.54
C SER A 63 -14.11 11.09 -7.76
N LEU A 64 -12.78 10.92 -7.79
CA LEU A 64 -12.07 9.92 -7.00
C LEU A 64 -12.13 10.25 -5.50
N ILE A 65 -11.89 11.50 -5.13
CA ILE A 65 -12.00 11.98 -3.73
C ILE A 65 -13.44 11.82 -3.23
N GLN A 66 -14.43 12.20 -4.02
CA GLN A 66 -15.83 12.04 -3.66
C GLN A 66 -16.22 10.56 -3.43
N LYS A 67 -15.76 9.65 -4.31
CA LYS A 67 -15.98 8.21 -4.10
C LYS A 67 -15.32 7.74 -2.81
N PHE A 68 -14.12 8.21 -2.50
CA PHE A 68 -13.40 7.87 -1.28
C PHE A 68 -14.14 8.35 -0.04
N GLN A 69 -14.62 9.58 -0.02
CA GLN A 69 -15.38 10.17 1.10
C GLN A 69 -16.73 9.48 1.34
N ASN A 70 -17.27 8.82 0.31
CA ASN A 70 -18.52 8.07 0.37
C ASN A 70 -18.32 6.57 0.67
N ILE A 71 -17.16 6.15 1.13
CA ILE A 71 -16.97 4.78 1.66
C ILE A 71 -17.89 4.61 2.88
N ASP A 72 -18.59 3.47 2.92
CA ASP A 72 -19.50 3.14 4.01
C ASP A 72 -18.76 3.18 5.36
N THR A 73 -19.33 3.90 6.33
CA THR A 73 -18.77 4.03 7.67
C THR A 73 -18.64 2.69 8.40
N GLN A 74 -19.50 1.73 8.10
CA GLN A 74 -19.38 0.37 8.65
C GLN A 74 -18.12 -0.33 8.15
N ILE A 75 -17.77 -0.12 6.89
CA ILE A 75 -16.51 -0.64 6.30
C ILE A 75 -15.31 -0.03 7.02
N ILE A 76 -15.32 1.28 7.22
CA ILE A 76 -14.24 1.99 7.93
C ILE A 76 -14.13 1.46 9.36
N HIS A 77 -15.25 1.37 10.07
CA HIS A 77 -15.27 0.84 11.43
C HIS A 77 -14.72 -0.59 11.50
N LEU A 78 -15.11 -1.48 10.58
CA LEU A 78 -14.57 -2.84 10.52
C LEU A 78 -13.06 -2.90 10.31
N LEU A 79 -12.49 -1.97 9.55
CA LEU A 79 -11.05 -1.92 9.31
C LEU A 79 -10.27 -1.35 10.49
N LEU A 80 -10.79 -0.31 11.14
CA LEU A 80 -10.04 0.48 12.11
C LEU A 80 -10.27 0.04 13.57
N SER A 81 -11.41 -0.58 13.91
CA SER A 81 -11.68 -1.04 15.27
C SER A 81 -11.02 -2.38 15.63
N ASN A 82 -10.50 -3.10 14.64
CA ASN A 82 -9.88 -4.40 14.86
C ASN A 82 -8.37 -4.29 15.19
N THR A 83 -7.92 -5.28 15.95
CA THR A 83 -6.49 -5.54 16.16
C THR A 83 -6.05 -6.67 15.23
N TYR A 84 -4.94 -6.45 14.54
CA TYR A 84 -4.36 -7.42 13.60
C TYR A 84 -3.08 -7.99 14.17
N PHE A 85 -2.99 -9.31 14.25
CA PHE A 85 -1.83 -9.99 14.82
C PHE A 85 -0.73 -10.19 13.80
N VAL A 86 0.50 -9.97 14.23
CA VAL A 86 1.70 -10.17 13.41
C VAL A 86 2.12 -11.63 13.48
N ASN A 87 2.10 -12.30 12.34
CA ASN A 87 2.52 -13.69 12.19
C ASN A 87 4.04 -13.81 12.12
N LYS A 88 4.65 -13.02 11.24
CA LYS A 88 6.10 -13.05 11.02
C LYS A 88 6.60 -11.79 10.33
N ILE A 89 7.92 -11.63 10.39
CA ILE A 89 8.62 -10.62 9.60
C ILE A 89 9.24 -11.31 8.38
N GLU A 90 9.02 -10.75 7.22
CA GLU A 90 9.58 -11.30 6.00
C GLU A 90 10.00 -10.21 5.01
N TYR A 91 10.81 -10.61 4.03
CA TYR A 91 11.11 -9.76 2.89
C TYR A 91 10.10 -10.03 1.79
N PHE A 92 9.28 -9.03 1.49
CA PHE A 92 8.45 -9.03 0.32
C PHE A 92 9.16 -8.25 -0.79
N LYS A 93 9.71 -8.97 -1.77
CA LYS A 93 10.61 -8.41 -2.80
C LYS A 93 11.86 -7.78 -2.15
N LYS A 94 11.92 -6.45 -2.05
CA LYS A 94 13.03 -5.72 -1.43
C LYS A 94 12.60 -4.98 -0.16
N LEU A 95 11.33 -5.05 0.18
CA LEU A 95 10.76 -4.36 1.34
C LEU A 95 10.71 -5.29 2.54
N LEU A 96 11.05 -4.79 3.70
CA LEU A 96 10.77 -5.47 4.95
C LEU A 96 9.29 -5.25 5.28
N VAL A 97 8.59 -6.33 5.61
CA VAL A 97 7.17 -6.29 5.92
C VAL A 97 6.85 -7.09 7.17
N LEU A 98 5.89 -6.61 7.95
CA LEU A 98 5.22 -7.39 8.97
C LEU A 98 4.04 -8.10 8.31
N LYS A 99 4.10 -9.42 8.25
CA LYS A 99 2.99 -10.23 7.75
C LYS A 99 1.97 -10.42 8.85
N LEU A 100 0.73 -10.05 8.58
CA LEU A 100 -0.39 -10.25 9.49
C LEU A 100 -1.01 -11.63 9.30
N ASP A 101 -1.69 -12.12 10.35
CA ASP A 101 -2.53 -13.30 10.25
C ASP A 101 -3.70 -13.07 9.29
N GLN A 102 -4.17 -14.15 8.68
CA GLN A 102 -5.34 -14.09 7.80
C GLN A 102 -6.58 -13.74 8.60
N ASN A 103 -7.39 -12.84 8.04
CA ASN A 103 -8.67 -12.43 8.60
C ASN A 103 -9.69 -12.29 7.46
N ASN A 104 -10.65 -13.20 7.40
CA ASN A 104 -11.61 -13.26 6.30
C ASN A 104 -12.44 -11.97 6.15
N ASN A 105 -12.80 -11.32 7.24
CA ASN A 105 -13.54 -10.06 7.19
C ASN A 105 -12.66 -8.93 6.61
N PHE A 106 -11.43 -8.87 7.05
CA PHE A 106 -10.45 -7.92 6.53
C PHE A 106 -10.21 -8.15 5.03
N ASP A 107 -10.04 -9.40 4.60
CA ASP A 107 -9.85 -9.77 3.20
C ASP A 107 -11.06 -9.40 2.35
N PHE A 108 -12.25 -9.69 2.83
CA PHE A 108 -13.49 -9.36 2.12
C PHE A 108 -13.61 -7.86 1.92
N VAL A 109 -13.43 -7.08 2.97
CA VAL A 109 -13.59 -5.62 2.94
C VAL A 109 -12.52 -4.97 2.06
N THR A 110 -11.25 -5.33 2.24
CA THR A 110 -10.16 -4.75 1.45
C THR A 110 -10.25 -5.14 -0.02
N SER A 111 -10.66 -6.37 -0.32
CA SER A 111 -10.91 -6.81 -1.71
C SER A 111 -12.09 -6.08 -2.34
N SER A 112 -13.14 -5.78 -1.57
CA SER A 112 -14.27 -4.99 -2.06
C SER A 112 -13.83 -3.57 -2.39
N LEU A 113 -13.14 -2.90 -1.48
CA LEU A 113 -12.59 -1.56 -1.73
C LEU A 113 -11.66 -1.54 -2.95
N MET A 114 -10.77 -2.53 -3.06
CA MET A 114 -9.89 -2.61 -4.22
C MET A 114 -10.68 -2.64 -5.54
N ARG A 115 -11.76 -3.45 -5.61
CA ARG A 115 -12.62 -3.55 -6.80
C ARG A 115 -13.41 -2.28 -7.06
N ASP A 116 -13.96 -1.67 -6.01
CA ASP A 116 -14.75 -0.43 -6.10
C ASP A 116 -13.96 0.73 -6.67
N PHE A 117 -12.67 0.78 -6.37
CA PHE A 117 -11.76 1.80 -6.89
C PHE A 117 -11.09 1.42 -8.21
N ASP A 118 -11.30 0.21 -8.71
CA ASP A 118 -10.67 -0.22 -9.97
C ASP A 118 -11.25 0.48 -11.19
N ILE A 119 -12.48 0.97 -11.13
CA ILE A 119 -13.12 1.75 -12.20
C ILE A 119 -12.36 3.04 -12.53
N PHE A 120 -11.67 3.60 -11.54
CA PHE A 120 -10.86 4.82 -11.70
C PHE A 120 -9.51 4.56 -12.35
N ARG A 121 -9.08 3.31 -12.39
CA ARG A 121 -7.76 2.96 -12.92
C ARG A 121 -7.74 3.01 -14.43
N LYS A 122 -6.75 3.72 -14.97
CA LYS A 122 -6.43 3.64 -16.41
C LYS A 122 -6.00 2.22 -16.76
N THR A 123 -6.65 1.64 -17.76
CA THR A 123 -6.19 0.39 -18.36
C THR A 123 -4.90 0.65 -19.14
N LEU A 124 -3.83 -0.05 -18.78
CA LEU A 124 -2.56 0.04 -19.48
C LEU A 124 -2.57 -0.88 -20.71
N ASN A 125 -2.04 -0.40 -21.81
CA ASN A 125 -1.80 -1.27 -22.97
C ASN A 125 -0.53 -2.12 -22.77
N SER A 126 -0.33 -3.13 -23.61
CA SER A 126 0.79 -4.08 -23.46
C SER A 126 2.16 -3.41 -23.45
N SER A 127 2.33 -2.30 -24.17
CA SER A 127 3.61 -1.57 -24.19
C SER A 127 3.84 -0.74 -22.93
N GLU A 128 2.79 -0.17 -22.35
CA GLU A 128 2.83 0.53 -21.06
C GLU A 128 3.09 -0.45 -19.92
N ILE A 129 2.45 -1.61 -19.93
CA ILE A 129 2.66 -2.69 -18.97
C ILE A 129 4.15 -3.11 -18.94
N LYS A 130 4.74 -3.38 -20.10
CA LYS A 130 6.15 -3.76 -20.20
C LYS A 130 7.12 -2.69 -19.72
N LYS A 131 6.75 -1.42 -19.83
CA LYS A 131 7.56 -0.29 -19.33
C LYS A 131 7.43 -0.10 -17.83
N ASP A 132 6.22 -0.24 -17.32
CA ASP A 132 5.91 -0.04 -15.89
C ASP A 132 6.43 -1.22 -15.04
N ILE A 133 6.42 -2.43 -15.60
CA ILE A 133 6.89 -3.63 -14.93
C ILE A 133 8.05 -4.25 -15.71
N LYS A 134 9.25 -3.83 -15.36
CA LYS A 134 10.50 -4.43 -15.89
C LYS A 134 10.58 -5.98 -15.74
N ARG A 135 9.67 -6.58 -14.99
CA ARG A 135 9.63 -8.01 -14.65
C ARG A 135 8.33 -8.69 -15.07
N PHE A 136 7.53 -8.07 -15.95
CA PHE A 136 6.25 -8.67 -16.36
C PHE A 136 6.42 -10.09 -16.90
N ASP A 137 7.49 -10.33 -17.66
CA ASP A 137 7.78 -11.65 -18.24
C ASP A 137 8.18 -12.68 -17.16
N GLN A 138 8.60 -12.26 -15.97
CA GLN A 138 8.97 -13.11 -14.82
C GLN A 138 7.77 -13.44 -13.92
N LEU A 139 6.61 -12.87 -14.17
CA LEU A 139 5.39 -13.18 -13.43
C LEU A 139 4.87 -14.55 -13.85
N SER A 140 4.30 -15.29 -12.89
CA SER A 140 3.51 -16.48 -13.18
C SER A 140 2.28 -16.12 -14.05
N ASP A 141 1.72 -17.10 -14.73
CA ASP A 141 0.52 -16.85 -15.59
C ASP A 141 -0.66 -16.34 -14.75
N LYS A 142 -0.82 -16.83 -13.52
CA LYS A 142 -1.83 -16.35 -12.57
C LYS A 142 -1.62 -14.86 -12.23
N GLU A 143 -0.38 -14.47 -11.92
CA GLU A 143 -0.03 -13.08 -11.63
C GLU A 143 -0.23 -12.17 -12.85
N LYS A 144 0.07 -12.65 -14.06
CA LYS A 144 -0.18 -11.91 -15.30
C LYS A 144 -1.67 -11.65 -15.51
N ILE A 145 -2.52 -12.65 -15.26
CA ILE A 145 -3.98 -12.52 -15.34
C ILE A 145 -4.47 -11.50 -14.31
N TYR A 146 -4.05 -11.60 -13.05
CA TYR A 146 -4.44 -10.66 -12.01
C TYR A 146 -3.96 -9.24 -12.32
N PHE A 147 -2.76 -9.12 -12.86
CA PHE A 147 -2.25 -7.82 -13.29
C PHE A 147 -3.09 -7.19 -14.39
N GLN A 148 -3.52 -7.98 -15.37
CA GLN A 148 -4.40 -7.49 -16.46
C GLN A 148 -5.75 -7.03 -15.93
N ILE A 149 -6.33 -7.78 -14.97
CA ILE A 149 -7.66 -7.49 -14.44
C ILE A 149 -7.58 -6.34 -13.41
N TRP A 150 -6.63 -6.37 -12.45
CA TRP A 150 -6.63 -5.52 -11.27
C TRP A 150 -5.48 -4.50 -11.20
N GLY A 151 -4.56 -4.54 -12.13
CA GLY A 151 -3.46 -3.60 -12.27
C GLY A 151 -2.14 -4.06 -11.66
N TYR A 152 -2.11 -4.70 -10.50
CA TYR A 152 -0.87 -5.22 -9.89
C TYR A 152 -1.06 -6.63 -9.36
N PRO A 153 -0.10 -7.57 -9.57
CA PRO A 153 -0.34 -9.00 -9.42
C PRO A 153 -0.47 -9.53 -8.00
N TYR A 154 -0.16 -8.76 -6.97
CA TYR A 154 -0.09 -9.30 -5.62
C TYR A 154 -1.32 -9.04 -4.74
N TYR A 155 -2.42 -8.58 -5.30
CA TYR A 155 -3.62 -8.22 -4.54
C TYR A 155 -4.27 -9.35 -3.80
N PHE A 156 -4.30 -10.53 -4.40
CA PHE A 156 -5.02 -11.65 -3.84
C PHE A 156 -4.18 -12.51 -2.90
N GLU A 157 -2.87 -12.27 -2.82
CA GLU A 157 -2.02 -13.16 -2.06
C GLU A 157 -1.40 -12.53 -0.82
N CYS A 158 -1.30 -11.21 -0.73
CA CYS A 158 -0.49 -10.72 0.37
C CYS A 158 -0.47 -9.23 0.68
N SER A 159 -0.96 -8.32 -0.15
CA SER A 159 -0.69 -6.91 0.12
C SER A 159 -1.45 -6.33 1.29
N PHE A 160 -2.65 -6.82 1.54
CA PHE A 160 -3.46 -6.39 2.68
C PHE A 160 -2.87 -6.85 4.00
N HIS A 161 -2.30 -8.06 4.01
CA HIS A 161 -1.69 -8.66 5.20
C HIS A 161 -0.25 -8.24 5.42
N HIS A 162 0.27 -7.28 4.69
CA HIS A 162 1.63 -6.78 4.85
C HIS A 162 1.63 -5.32 5.28
N VAL A 163 2.18 -5.06 6.46
CA VAL A 163 2.56 -3.70 6.82
C VAL A 163 3.97 -3.45 6.32
N THR A 164 4.09 -2.60 5.33
CA THR A 164 5.38 -2.21 4.78
C THR A 164 6.12 -1.32 5.76
N LEU A 165 7.37 -1.69 6.04
CA LEU A 165 8.28 -0.91 6.86
C LEU A 165 9.23 -0.12 5.96
N PRO A 166 9.49 1.16 6.23
CA PRO A 166 10.39 1.98 5.43
C PRO A 166 11.87 1.69 5.72
N ILE A 167 12.24 0.41 5.86
CA ILE A 167 13.60 -0.05 6.13
C ILE A 167 14.02 -1.10 5.13
N TYR A 168 15.27 -0.98 4.66
CA TYR A 168 15.89 -1.91 3.73
C TYR A 168 16.99 -2.78 4.38
N GLN A 169 17.28 -2.59 5.68
CA GLN A 169 18.40 -3.23 6.37
C GLN A 169 17.99 -4.56 7.03
N LYS A 170 18.84 -5.55 6.85
CA LYS A 170 18.65 -6.94 7.32
C LYS A 170 18.93 -7.12 8.81
N GLU A 171 19.56 -6.14 9.42
CA GLU A 171 20.11 -6.21 10.76
C GLU A 171 19.11 -5.66 11.79
N LYS A 172 18.88 -6.39 12.87
CA LYS A 172 18.02 -6.05 14.03
C LYS A 172 16.58 -6.57 13.98
N ARG A 173 16.43 -7.85 13.71
CA ARG A 173 15.15 -8.55 13.73
C ARG A 173 14.52 -8.65 15.12
N ASP A 174 15.30 -8.54 16.21
CA ASP A 174 14.82 -8.89 17.54
C ASP A 174 13.72 -7.94 18.05
N TYR A 175 13.87 -6.64 17.84
CA TYR A 175 12.80 -5.69 18.14
C TYR A 175 11.55 -5.92 17.29
N LEU A 176 11.73 -6.10 15.99
CA LEU A 176 10.59 -6.36 15.09
C LEU A 176 9.86 -7.64 15.48
N ASN A 177 10.60 -8.65 15.98
CA ASN A 177 10.02 -9.88 16.52
C ASN A 177 9.23 -9.66 17.82
N SER A 178 9.37 -8.52 18.50
CA SER A 178 8.55 -8.17 19.67
C SER A 178 7.18 -7.59 19.29
N ILE A 179 7.02 -7.09 18.07
CA ILE A 179 5.75 -6.56 17.59
C ILE A 179 4.77 -7.71 17.39
N ARG A 180 3.68 -7.71 18.16
CA ARG A 180 2.67 -8.78 18.17
C ARG A 180 1.40 -8.39 17.48
N GLU A 181 1.08 -7.11 17.49
CA GLU A 181 -0.19 -6.62 16.98
C GLU A 181 -0.05 -5.24 16.35
N ILE A 182 -0.97 -4.92 15.44
CA ILE A 182 -1.09 -3.63 14.79
C ILE A 182 -2.56 -3.21 14.78
N LYS A 183 -2.78 -1.91 14.99
CA LYS A 183 -4.06 -1.25 14.75
C LYS A 183 -3.86 -0.20 13.68
N TYR A 184 -4.86 -0.04 12.84
CA TYR A 184 -4.87 1.04 11.87
C TYR A 184 -5.62 2.24 12.44
N GLU A 185 -5.13 3.43 12.14
CA GLU A 185 -5.73 4.70 12.58
C GLU A 185 -6.69 5.24 11.52
N LYS A 186 -6.31 5.06 10.26
CA LYS A 186 -7.06 5.59 9.13
C LYS A 186 -6.82 4.82 7.84
N ILE A 187 -7.76 4.96 6.91
CA ILE A 187 -7.52 4.70 5.50
C ILE A 187 -7.26 6.03 4.80
N SER A 188 -6.27 6.05 3.92
CA SER A 188 -5.85 7.27 3.23
C SER A 188 -5.87 7.07 1.72
N LEU A 189 -6.38 8.07 1.01
CA LEU A 189 -6.19 8.26 -0.41
C LEU A 189 -4.97 9.16 -0.61
N LEU A 190 -3.97 8.63 -1.30
CA LEU A 190 -2.71 9.33 -1.52
C LEU A 190 -2.46 9.58 -3.00
N LYS A 191 -1.73 10.64 -3.27
CA LYS A 191 -1.33 11.09 -4.61
C LYS A 191 0.18 11.26 -4.69
N GLN A 192 0.77 10.85 -5.79
CA GLN A 192 2.17 11.09 -6.15
C GLN A 192 2.22 11.85 -7.48
N ASN A 193 2.79 13.04 -7.50
CA ASN A 193 2.83 13.89 -8.70
C ASN A 193 4.00 13.58 -9.62
N SER A 194 5.08 13.00 -9.10
CA SER A 194 6.25 12.61 -9.90
C SER A 194 6.97 11.39 -9.30
N PRO A 195 7.82 10.68 -10.04
CA PRO A 195 8.53 9.48 -9.55
C PRO A 195 9.45 9.76 -8.37
N SER A 196 9.94 10.98 -8.23
CA SER A 196 10.88 11.40 -7.18
C SER A 196 10.19 11.97 -5.94
N GLU A 197 8.87 12.19 -6.00
CA GLU A 197 8.11 12.69 -4.86
C GLU A 197 7.56 11.56 -4.00
N ASN A 198 7.40 11.83 -2.71
CA ASN A 198 6.65 10.97 -1.82
C ASN A 198 5.15 11.02 -2.14
N PHE A 199 4.43 9.97 -1.78
CA PHE A 199 2.98 10.01 -1.77
C PHE A 199 2.50 11.00 -0.69
N LYS A 200 1.58 11.88 -1.07
CA LYS A 200 0.94 12.86 -0.17
C LYS A 200 -0.51 12.48 0.02
N GLU A 201 -0.99 12.55 1.24
CA GLU A 201 -2.39 12.36 1.56
C GLU A 201 -3.22 13.51 0.97
N ILE A 202 -4.29 13.15 0.26
CA ILE A 202 -5.26 14.10 -0.30
C ILE A 202 -6.65 13.93 0.31
N ALA A 203 -6.93 12.79 0.94
CA ALA A 203 -8.12 12.55 1.76
C ALA A 203 -7.85 11.39 2.73
N SER A 204 -8.53 11.39 3.90
CA SER A 204 -8.48 10.29 4.87
C SER A 204 -9.82 10.11 5.57
N LEU A 205 -10.05 8.88 6.05
CA LEU A 205 -11.19 8.47 6.88
C LEU A 205 -10.65 7.71 8.12
N SER A 206 -11.15 8.09 9.30
CA SER A 206 -10.78 7.55 10.61
C SER A 206 -12.01 7.21 11.44
#